data_acb0b360e2104554fb7469e6c5dc7f03
#
_entry.id   acb0b360e2104554fb7469e6c5dc7f03
#
_cell.length_a   1.000
_cell.length_b   1.000
_cell.length_c   1.000
_cell.angle_alpha   90.00
_cell.angle_beta   90.00
_cell.angle_gamma   90.00
#
_symmetry.space_group_name_H-M   'P 1'
#
loop_
_entity.id
_entity.type
_entity.pdbx_description
1 polymer ?
#
loop_
_entity_poly.entity_id
_entity_poly.type
_entity_poly.pdbx_seq_one_letter_code
_entity_poly.pdbx_strand_id
1 'polypeptide(L)'
;MPLAEKVASSGLDLTGRKRPTLALLPRGNWLRYTWYDFPALLEDGKDLLVDYGVRQFAQAMDRGTLAVDRFIIAAHSGGGMPAVDVIAGARRHPDEFYVFDGLYGRDPAKGDPMQGLETIDRWLGERIEQEPEREGALRVIYIEQQTGPFSRQVGELIACHLADVEPALALTLRRRYRVEVSPVQHSQIARRCLPELLAGSDVDFDWSR
;
A
#
# COMPACT_ATOMS: atom_id res chain seq x y z
N MET A 1 0.67 -2.56 23.40
CA MET A 1 2.03 -2.64 22.79
C MET A 1 2.61 -1.23 22.71
N PRO A 2 3.79 -1.00 23.28
CA PRO A 2 4.50 0.27 23.18
C PRO A 2 4.84 0.64 21.74
N LEU A 3 5.04 1.95 21.45
CA LEU A 3 5.33 2.41 20.08
C LEU A 3 6.59 1.75 19.50
N ALA A 4 7.66 1.64 20.29
CA ALA A 4 8.89 0.99 19.83
C ALA A 4 8.70 -0.46 19.39
N GLU A 5 7.90 -1.24 20.13
CA GLU A 5 7.55 -2.61 19.75
C GLU A 5 6.69 -2.65 18.49
N LYS A 6 5.76 -1.69 18.32
CA LYS A 6 4.93 -1.56 17.14
C LYS A 6 5.78 -1.25 15.91
N VAL A 7 6.72 -0.32 16.02
CA VAL A 7 7.68 -0.01 14.94
C VAL A 7 8.51 -1.24 14.59
N ALA A 8 9.09 -1.91 15.58
CA ALA A 8 9.91 -3.10 15.36
C ALA A 8 9.14 -4.25 14.70
N SER A 9 7.84 -4.41 15.04
CA SER A 9 6.99 -5.46 14.48
C SER A 9 6.44 -5.13 13.10
N SER A 10 6.34 -3.84 12.73
CA SER A 10 5.76 -3.41 11.45
C SER A 10 6.68 -3.61 10.25
N GLY A 11 7.96 -3.86 10.46
CA GLY A 11 8.98 -3.86 9.42
C GLY A 11 9.37 -2.47 8.92
N LEU A 12 8.89 -1.42 9.58
CA LEU A 12 9.21 -0.05 9.20
C LEU A 12 10.67 0.26 9.48
N ASP A 13 11.45 0.44 8.42
CA ASP A 13 12.82 0.93 8.47
C ASP A 13 12.96 2.13 7.51
N LEU A 14 13.30 3.27 8.06
CA LEU A 14 13.49 4.52 7.31
C LEU A 14 14.95 4.89 7.11
N THR A 15 15.91 4.06 7.56
CA THR A 15 17.35 4.37 7.52
C THR A 15 17.87 4.56 6.08
N GLY A 16 17.28 3.87 5.09
CA GLY A 16 17.62 4.03 3.68
C GLY A 16 17.01 5.27 2.99
N ARG A 17 16.17 6.04 3.70
CA ARG A 17 15.51 7.22 3.12
C ARG A 17 16.45 8.41 3.06
N LYS A 18 16.59 8.99 1.86
CA LYS A 18 17.41 10.20 1.62
C LYS A 18 16.62 11.49 1.79
N ARG A 19 15.28 11.42 1.79
CA ARG A 19 14.38 12.58 1.96
C ARG A 19 13.73 12.53 3.34
N PRO A 20 13.41 13.69 3.95
CA PRO A 20 12.64 13.72 5.20
C PRO A 20 11.36 12.89 5.06
N THR A 21 11.16 11.95 5.95
CA THR A 21 10.04 11.00 5.88
C THR A 21 9.35 10.94 7.22
N LEU A 22 8.03 11.09 7.20
CA LEU A 22 7.15 10.92 8.34
C LEU A 22 6.39 9.61 8.20
N ALA A 23 6.46 8.74 9.19
CA ALA A 23 5.64 7.55 9.28
C ALA A 23 4.51 7.74 10.29
N LEU A 24 3.28 7.52 9.84
CA LEU A 24 2.10 7.50 10.66
C LEU A 24 1.67 6.04 10.88
N LEU A 25 1.56 5.61 12.12
CA LEU A 25 1.18 4.25 12.50
C LEU A 25 -0.16 4.26 13.22
N PRO A 26 -1.28 4.33 12.50
CA PRO A 26 -2.59 4.37 13.10
C PRO A 26 -2.85 3.07 13.89
N ARG A 27 -3.60 3.21 14.98
CA ARG A 27 -4.09 2.06 15.75
C ARG A 27 -5.53 1.77 15.34
N GLY A 28 -5.73 0.60 14.74
CA GLY A 28 -7.07 0.10 14.45
C GLY A 28 -7.74 -0.51 15.69
N ASN A 29 -9.03 -0.65 15.62
CA ASN A 29 -9.81 -1.49 16.52
C ASN A 29 -9.70 -2.93 16.06
N TRP A 30 -9.36 -3.84 16.95
CA TRP A 30 -9.34 -5.25 16.62
C TRP A 30 -10.73 -5.87 16.89
N LEU A 31 -11.42 -6.21 15.81
CA LEU A 31 -12.70 -6.88 15.87
C LEU A 31 -12.53 -8.38 15.56
N ARG A 32 -12.77 -9.25 16.53
CA ARG A 32 -12.91 -10.71 16.37
C ARG A 32 -11.74 -11.40 15.63
N TYR A 33 -10.53 -11.33 16.15
CA TYR A 33 -9.35 -12.13 15.74
C TYR A 33 -8.84 -11.96 14.30
N THR A 34 -9.65 -11.49 13.34
CA THR A 34 -9.29 -11.46 11.91
C THR A 34 -9.57 -10.13 11.20
N TRP A 35 -10.30 -9.20 11.83
CA TRP A 35 -10.69 -7.93 11.21
C TRP A 35 -10.14 -6.76 12.01
N TYR A 36 -9.41 -5.91 11.32
CA TYR A 36 -9.07 -4.59 11.83
C TYR A 36 -10.07 -3.58 11.26
N ASP A 37 -10.41 -2.61 12.05
CA ASP A 37 -11.26 -1.50 11.68
C ASP A 37 -10.55 -0.20 12.04
N PHE A 38 -10.57 0.76 11.13
CA PHE A 38 -9.94 2.07 11.29
C PHE A 38 -10.94 3.19 11.01
N PRO A 39 -12.07 3.26 11.74
CA PRO A 39 -13.12 4.22 11.46
C PRO A 39 -12.63 5.67 11.47
N ALA A 40 -11.63 5.97 12.28
CA ALA A 40 -11.01 7.30 12.34
C ALA A 40 -10.21 7.69 11.07
N LEU A 41 -9.98 6.77 10.14
CA LEU A 41 -9.30 7.04 8.87
C LEU A 41 -10.25 7.14 7.68
N LEU A 42 -11.51 6.77 7.88
CA LEU A 42 -12.52 6.84 6.83
C LEU A 42 -12.90 8.31 6.54
N GLU A 43 -13.54 8.53 5.41
CA GLU A 43 -13.91 9.88 4.95
C GLU A 43 -12.70 10.83 4.98
N ASP A 44 -12.80 11.94 5.65
CA ASP A 44 -11.72 12.93 5.79
C ASP A 44 -10.66 12.57 6.85
N GLY A 45 -10.90 11.53 7.66
CA GLY A 45 -10.07 11.23 8.82
C GLY A 45 -8.61 10.96 8.48
N LYS A 46 -8.35 10.25 7.39
CA LYS A 46 -6.98 10.04 6.89
C LYS A 46 -6.31 11.36 6.53
N ASP A 47 -7.00 12.21 5.79
CA ASP A 47 -6.45 13.51 5.34
C ASP A 47 -6.17 14.42 6.54
N LEU A 48 -7.06 14.44 7.53
CA LEU A 48 -6.86 15.18 8.78
C LEU A 48 -5.64 14.64 9.57
N LEU A 49 -5.45 13.32 9.62
CA LEU A 49 -4.29 12.72 10.28
C LEU A 49 -2.99 13.09 9.57
N VAL A 50 -2.96 13.05 8.23
CA VAL A 50 -1.80 13.45 7.43
C VAL A 50 -1.48 14.93 7.67
N ASP A 51 -2.46 15.81 7.56
CA ASP A 51 -2.27 17.24 7.75
C ASP A 51 -1.81 17.58 9.18
N TYR A 52 -2.34 16.90 10.18
CA TYR A 52 -1.86 17.03 11.57
C TYR A 52 -0.40 16.57 11.69
N GLY A 53 -0.08 15.38 11.19
CA GLY A 53 1.27 14.81 11.23
C GLY A 53 2.30 15.70 10.54
N VAL A 54 1.96 16.23 9.36
CA VAL A 54 2.83 17.14 8.60
C VAL A 54 3.10 18.44 9.39
N ARG A 55 2.08 19.02 10.03
CA ARG A 55 2.28 20.20 10.88
C ARG A 55 3.20 19.92 12.07
N GLN A 56 3.01 18.79 12.77
CA GLN A 56 3.90 18.39 13.87
C GLN A 56 5.33 18.14 13.39
N PHE A 57 5.48 17.52 12.24
CA PHE A 57 6.79 17.26 11.64
C PHE A 57 7.49 18.55 11.23
N ALA A 58 6.77 19.51 10.62
CA ALA A 58 7.28 20.82 10.28
C ALA A 58 7.80 21.58 11.52
N GLN A 59 7.03 21.56 12.61
CA GLN A 59 7.42 22.16 13.88
C GLN A 59 8.69 21.49 14.46
N ALA A 60 8.76 20.16 14.45
CA ALA A 60 9.91 19.41 14.94
C ALA A 60 11.17 19.67 14.10
N MET A 61 11.03 20.03 12.83
CA MET A 61 12.11 20.37 11.88
C MET A 61 12.47 21.86 11.88
N ASP A 62 11.81 22.68 12.72
CA ASP A 62 11.92 24.15 12.71
C ASP A 62 11.66 24.73 11.31
N ARG A 63 10.58 24.26 10.66
CA ARG A 63 10.11 24.71 9.35
C ARG A 63 8.73 25.34 9.48
N GLY A 64 8.46 26.39 8.71
CA GLY A 64 7.15 27.06 8.71
C GLY A 64 6.06 26.17 8.12
N THR A 65 6.27 25.64 6.92
CA THR A 65 5.36 24.75 6.22
C THR A 65 6.10 23.67 5.46
N LEU A 66 5.47 22.51 5.34
CA LEU A 66 5.95 21.40 4.50
C LEU A 66 4.81 20.95 3.59
N ALA A 67 5.14 20.60 2.36
CA ALA A 67 4.24 19.92 1.45
C ALA A 67 4.54 18.42 1.45
N VAL A 68 3.50 17.62 1.24
CA VAL A 68 3.65 16.18 1.01
C VAL A 68 3.98 15.99 -0.48
N ASP A 69 5.21 15.61 -0.76
CA ASP A 69 5.70 15.30 -2.11
C ASP A 69 5.25 13.90 -2.56
N ARG A 70 5.32 12.93 -1.67
CA ARG A 70 4.98 11.53 -1.94
C ARG A 70 4.20 10.95 -0.76
N PHE A 71 3.04 10.40 -1.05
CA PHE A 71 2.16 9.78 -0.06
C PHE A 71 2.05 8.27 -0.32
N ILE A 72 2.44 7.46 0.65
CA ILE A 72 2.47 6.00 0.58
C ILE A 72 1.50 5.42 1.61
N ILE A 73 0.66 4.48 1.20
CA ILE A 73 -0.09 3.60 2.10
C ILE A 73 0.51 2.21 2.02
N ALA A 74 0.88 1.65 3.18
CA ALA A 74 1.36 0.28 3.29
C ALA A 74 0.53 -0.49 4.29
N ALA A 75 0.09 -1.68 3.93
CA ALA A 75 -0.79 -2.51 4.74
C ALA A 75 -0.34 -3.98 4.75
N HIS A 76 -0.49 -4.64 5.89
CA HIS A 76 -0.17 -6.05 6.06
C HIS A 76 -1.36 -6.81 6.64
N SER A 77 -1.61 -8.01 6.11
CA SER A 77 -2.59 -8.95 6.67
C SER A 77 -3.99 -8.32 6.80
N GLY A 78 -4.63 -8.43 7.95
CA GLY A 78 -5.93 -7.84 8.23
C GLY A 78 -6.03 -6.32 8.06
N GLY A 79 -4.92 -5.60 7.85
CA GLY A 79 -4.90 -4.19 7.50
C GLY A 79 -5.13 -3.88 6.02
N GLY A 80 -5.06 -4.88 5.14
CA GLY A 80 -5.15 -4.67 3.69
C GLY A 80 -6.52 -4.16 3.25
N MET A 81 -7.59 -4.81 3.67
CA MET A 81 -8.96 -4.39 3.32
C MET A 81 -9.33 -3.02 3.87
N PRO A 82 -9.06 -2.69 5.16
CA PRO A 82 -9.24 -1.33 5.66
C PRO A 82 -8.44 -0.27 4.89
N ALA A 83 -7.25 -0.62 4.36
CA ALA A 83 -6.51 0.31 3.53
C ALA A 83 -7.20 0.59 2.19
N VAL A 84 -7.83 -0.40 1.56
CA VAL A 84 -8.67 -0.22 0.37
C VAL A 84 -9.87 0.68 0.68
N ASP A 85 -10.55 0.48 1.82
CA ASP A 85 -11.66 1.33 2.25
C ASP A 85 -11.21 2.78 2.49
N VAL A 86 -10.02 2.99 3.06
CA VAL A 86 -9.43 4.32 3.26
C VAL A 86 -9.13 5.02 1.93
N ILE A 87 -8.70 4.28 0.90
CA ILE A 87 -8.49 4.83 -0.44
C ILE A 87 -9.83 5.20 -1.09
N ALA A 88 -10.88 4.39 -0.92
CA ALA A 88 -12.20 4.62 -1.51
C ALA A 88 -12.81 5.97 -1.13
N GLY A 89 -12.65 6.41 0.12
CA GLY A 89 -13.19 7.65 0.66
C GLY A 89 -12.22 8.84 0.66
N ALA A 90 -11.01 8.69 0.12
CA ALA A 90 -9.96 9.68 0.25
C ALA A 90 -10.12 10.86 -0.72
N ARG A 91 -9.93 12.10 -0.24
CA ARG A 91 -9.74 13.28 -1.10
C ARG A 91 -8.33 13.29 -1.72
N ARG A 92 -7.35 12.83 -0.96
CA ARG A 92 -5.96 12.66 -1.40
C ARG A 92 -5.67 11.18 -1.57
N HIS A 93 -5.62 10.72 -2.80
CA HIS A 93 -5.21 9.36 -3.10
C HIS A 93 -3.71 9.16 -2.87
N PRO A 94 -3.26 7.98 -2.41
CA PRO A 94 -1.84 7.69 -2.30
C PRO A 94 -1.18 7.70 -3.68
N ASP A 95 0.09 8.10 -3.70
CA ASP A 95 0.94 7.91 -4.88
C ASP A 95 1.33 6.46 -5.02
N GLU A 96 1.53 5.78 -3.88
CA GLU A 96 1.91 4.39 -3.83
C GLU A 96 1.08 3.60 -2.83
N PHE A 97 0.73 2.38 -3.21
CA PHE A 97 -0.02 1.48 -2.38
C PHE A 97 0.67 0.11 -2.31
N TYR A 98 1.03 -0.32 -1.10
CA TYR A 98 1.71 -1.58 -0.84
C TYR A 98 0.85 -2.48 0.03
N VAL A 99 0.57 -3.69 -0.45
CA VAL A 99 -0.20 -4.67 0.29
C VAL A 99 0.61 -5.95 0.47
N PHE A 100 0.80 -6.34 1.71
CA PHE A 100 1.52 -7.53 2.11
C PHE A 100 0.54 -8.57 2.63
N ASP A 101 0.16 -9.50 1.77
CA ASP A 101 -0.71 -10.66 2.07
C ASP A 101 -2.00 -10.26 2.81
N GLY A 102 -2.71 -9.27 2.26
CA GLY A 102 -3.84 -8.62 2.94
C GLY A 102 -5.08 -8.37 2.09
N LEU A 103 -5.19 -8.94 0.87
CA LEU A 103 -6.37 -8.81 0.03
C LEU A 103 -7.31 -10.00 0.21
N TYR A 104 -8.56 -9.72 0.53
CA TYR A 104 -9.55 -10.73 0.84
C TYR A 104 -10.86 -10.50 0.09
N GLY A 105 -11.65 -11.57 -0.07
CA GLY A 105 -13.02 -11.58 -0.55
C GLY A 105 -13.81 -12.64 0.19
N ARG A 106 -15.02 -12.94 -0.28
CA ARG A 106 -15.90 -13.90 0.40
C ARG A 106 -15.50 -15.36 0.12
N ASP A 107 -15.68 -15.81 -1.11
CA ASP A 107 -15.46 -17.21 -1.50
C ASP A 107 -14.80 -17.30 -2.88
N PRO A 108 -13.47 -17.49 -2.93
CA PRO A 108 -12.76 -17.54 -4.20
C PRO A 108 -13.14 -18.78 -5.04
N ALA A 109 -13.60 -19.86 -4.40
CA ALA A 109 -14.02 -21.07 -5.11
C ALA A 109 -15.34 -20.86 -5.90
N LYS A 110 -16.15 -19.86 -5.52
CA LYS A 110 -17.34 -19.43 -6.25
C LYS A 110 -17.07 -18.34 -7.28
N GLY A 111 -15.81 -17.89 -7.41
CA GLY A 111 -15.45 -16.77 -8.28
C GLY A 111 -15.88 -15.42 -7.72
N ASP A 112 -16.13 -15.32 -6.43
CA ASP A 112 -16.47 -14.03 -5.81
C ASP A 112 -15.33 -13.03 -6.04
N PRO A 113 -15.63 -11.76 -6.38
CA PRO A 113 -14.62 -10.75 -6.53
C PRO A 113 -13.99 -10.40 -5.19
N MET A 114 -12.77 -9.86 -5.23
CA MET A 114 -12.16 -9.22 -4.10
C MET A 114 -13.05 -8.07 -3.62
N GLN A 115 -13.20 -7.91 -2.33
CA GLN A 115 -13.91 -6.76 -1.78
C GLN A 115 -13.14 -5.46 -2.12
N GLY A 116 -13.84 -4.46 -2.66
CA GLY A 116 -13.25 -3.18 -3.06
C GLY A 116 -12.34 -3.25 -4.29
N LEU A 117 -12.50 -4.26 -5.15
CA LEU A 117 -11.75 -4.37 -6.41
C LEU A 117 -11.96 -3.15 -7.29
N GLU A 118 -13.18 -2.61 -7.34
CA GLU A 118 -13.54 -1.38 -8.06
C GLU A 118 -12.82 -0.13 -7.55
N THR A 119 -12.44 -0.11 -6.28
CA THR A 119 -11.63 0.98 -5.72
C THR A 119 -10.21 0.94 -6.26
N ILE A 120 -9.62 -0.26 -6.32
CA ILE A 120 -8.28 -0.44 -6.89
C ILE A 120 -8.30 -0.16 -8.38
N ASP A 121 -9.32 -0.63 -9.11
CA ASP A 121 -9.51 -0.38 -10.55
C ASP A 121 -9.53 1.11 -10.85
N ARG A 122 -10.39 1.88 -10.19
CA ARG A 122 -10.47 3.33 -10.34
C ARG A 122 -9.15 4.03 -10.01
N TRP A 123 -8.48 3.63 -8.91
CA TRP A 123 -7.20 4.20 -8.52
C TRP A 123 -6.09 3.90 -9.54
N LEU A 124 -6.08 2.69 -10.13
CA LEU A 124 -5.16 2.34 -11.23
C LEU A 124 -5.39 3.19 -12.46
N GLY A 125 -6.65 3.41 -12.87
CA GLY A 125 -7.00 4.28 -13.99
C GLY A 125 -6.49 5.72 -13.77
N GLU A 126 -6.68 6.28 -12.57
CA GLU A 126 -6.15 7.59 -12.22
C GLU A 126 -4.61 7.65 -12.34
N ARG A 127 -3.91 6.61 -11.89
CA ARG A 127 -2.43 6.61 -11.83
C ARG A 127 -1.77 6.23 -13.15
N ILE A 128 -2.33 5.31 -13.90
CA ILE A 128 -1.72 4.80 -15.12
C ILE A 128 -2.17 5.58 -16.35
N GLU A 129 -3.47 5.91 -16.43
CA GLU A 129 -4.06 6.50 -17.64
C GLU A 129 -4.08 8.02 -17.61
N GLN A 130 -4.39 8.61 -16.44
CA GLN A 130 -4.57 10.07 -16.33
C GLN A 130 -3.29 10.81 -15.91
N GLU A 131 -2.43 10.19 -15.09
CA GLU A 131 -1.21 10.78 -14.57
C GLU A 131 0.03 9.87 -14.78
N PRO A 132 0.29 9.33 -15.97
CA PRO A 132 1.36 8.34 -16.17
C PRO A 132 2.77 8.87 -15.86
N GLU A 133 2.98 10.18 -16.00
CA GLU A 133 4.24 10.85 -15.67
C GLU A 133 4.47 10.97 -14.15
N ARG A 134 3.42 10.85 -13.36
CA ARG A 134 3.52 10.90 -11.90
C ARG A 134 4.08 9.58 -11.38
N GLU A 135 5.12 9.68 -10.56
CA GLU A 135 5.68 8.51 -9.91
C GLU A 135 4.64 7.85 -9.00
N GLY A 136 4.15 6.69 -9.40
CA GLY A 136 3.18 5.89 -8.67
C GLY A 136 3.57 4.42 -8.66
N ALA A 137 3.01 3.64 -7.71
CA ALA A 137 3.24 2.21 -7.65
C ALA A 137 2.12 1.45 -6.92
N LEU A 138 1.81 0.25 -7.39
CA LEU A 138 1.04 -0.77 -6.67
C LEU A 138 1.88 -2.03 -6.54
N ARG A 139 2.21 -2.41 -5.32
CA ARG A 139 2.92 -3.67 -5.06
C ARG A 139 2.07 -4.54 -4.14
N VAL A 140 1.62 -5.66 -4.65
CA VAL A 140 0.90 -6.68 -3.89
C VAL A 140 1.80 -7.90 -3.78
N ILE A 141 2.23 -8.22 -2.57
CA ILE A 141 3.08 -9.37 -2.27
C ILE A 141 2.30 -10.32 -1.38
N TYR A 142 2.09 -11.56 -1.82
CA TYR A 142 1.19 -12.50 -1.17
C TYR A 142 1.76 -13.92 -1.12
N ILE A 143 1.16 -14.79 -0.30
CA ILE A 143 1.39 -16.23 -0.33
C ILE A 143 0.22 -16.94 -1.02
N GLU A 144 0.49 -18.09 -1.64
CA GLU A 144 -0.51 -18.90 -2.35
C GLU A 144 -1.48 -19.62 -1.38
N GLN A 145 -2.21 -18.86 -0.60
CA GLN A 145 -3.23 -19.34 0.32
C GLN A 145 -4.52 -18.52 0.18
N GLN A 146 -5.03 -17.99 1.28
CA GLN A 146 -6.31 -17.28 1.30
C GLN A 146 -6.34 -16.01 0.44
N THR A 147 -5.23 -15.29 0.35
CA THR A 147 -5.12 -14.01 -0.37
C THR A 147 -4.75 -14.18 -1.85
N GLY A 148 -4.23 -15.33 -2.24
CA GLY A 148 -3.74 -15.59 -3.59
C GLY A 148 -4.78 -15.34 -4.69
N PRO A 149 -5.99 -15.92 -4.61
CA PRO A 149 -7.02 -15.71 -5.62
C PRO A 149 -7.40 -14.25 -5.82
N PHE A 150 -7.51 -13.49 -4.73
CA PHE A 150 -7.87 -12.07 -4.77
C PHE A 150 -6.72 -11.18 -5.23
N SER A 151 -5.50 -11.51 -4.83
CA SER A 151 -4.29 -10.82 -5.31
C SER A 151 -4.12 -10.96 -6.83
N ARG A 152 -4.43 -12.13 -7.40
CA ARG A 152 -4.39 -12.35 -8.85
C ARG A 152 -5.40 -11.49 -9.61
N GLN A 153 -6.61 -11.24 -9.06
CA GLN A 153 -7.58 -10.33 -9.68
C GLN A 153 -7.00 -8.91 -9.82
N VAL A 154 -6.22 -8.44 -8.83
CA VAL A 154 -5.50 -7.17 -8.95
C VAL A 154 -4.43 -7.23 -10.04
N GLY A 155 -3.75 -8.36 -10.19
CA GLY A 155 -2.80 -8.57 -11.29
C GLY A 155 -3.45 -8.49 -12.67
N GLU A 156 -4.67 -9.02 -12.81
CA GLU A 156 -5.48 -8.93 -14.03
C GLU A 156 -5.88 -7.49 -14.33
N LEU A 157 -6.31 -6.71 -13.33
CA LEU A 157 -6.59 -5.28 -13.49
C LEU A 157 -5.35 -4.51 -13.96
N ILE A 158 -4.20 -4.72 -13.34
CA ILE A 158 -2.94 -4.09 -13.76
C ILE A 158 -2.65 -4.43 -15.22
N ALA A 159 -2.81 -5.68 -15.63
CA ALA A 159 -2.60 -6.09 -17.01
C ALA A 159 -3.55 -5.40 -17.99
N CYS A 160 -4.83 -5.22 -17.62
CA CYS A 160 -5.81 -4.49 -18.40
C CYS A 160 -5.42 -3.02 -18.57
N HIS A 161 -5.11 -2.30 -17.49
CA HIS A 161 -4.71 -0.89 -17.56
C HIS A 161 -3.40 -0.66 -18.34
N LEU A 162 -2.51 -1.66 -18.37
CA LEU A 162 -1.25 -1.55 -19.11
C LEU A 162 -1.35 -2.00 -20.57
N ALA A 163 -2.49 -2.55 -21.01
CA ALA A 163 -2.64 -3.09 -22.36
C ALA A 163 -2.54 -2.02 -23.44
N ASP A 164 -3.12 -0.85 -23.19
CA ASP A 164 -3.19 0.27 -24.13
C ASP A 164 -2.10 1.33 -23.92
N VAL A 165 -1.18 1.08 -22.96
CA VAL A 165 -0.05 1.98 -22.69
C VAL A 165 1.07 1.74 -23.71
N GLU A 166 1.74 2.84 -24.12
CA GLU A 166 2.90 2.77 -25.01
C GLU A 166 3.94 1.75 -24.49
N PRO A 167 4.50 0.87 -25.35
CA PRO A 167 5.30 -0.27 -24.89
C PRO A 167 6.52 0.08 -24.02
N ALA A 168 7.22 1.17 -24.30
CA ALA A 168 8.39 1.56 -23.52
C ALA A 168 7.97 2.06 -22.12
N LEU A 169 6.87 2.80 -22.02
CA LEU A 169 6.30 3.23 -20.76
C LEU A 169 5.73 2.03 -19.97
N ALA A 170 5.03 1.12 -20.66
CA ALA A 170 4.49 -0.09 -20.04
C ALA A 170 5.58 -0.95 -19.38
N LEU A 171 6.78 -1.05 -19.95
CA LEU A 171 7.91 -1.75 -19.33
C LEU A 171 8.33 -1.11 -18.01
N THR A 172 8.36 0.22 -17.95
CA THR A 172 8.68 0.96 -16.73
C THR A 172 7.58 0.78 -15.67
N LEU A 173 6.32 0.91 -16.07
CA LEU A 173 5.18 0.77 -15.18
C LEU A 173 5.06 -0.65 -14.61
N ARG A 174 5.33 -1.70 -15.39
CA ARG A 174 5.31 -3.10 -14.91
C ARG A 174 6.29 -3.38 -13.78
N ARG A 175 7.32 -2.58 -13.59
CA ARG A 175 8.23 -2.70 -12.45
C ARG A 175 7.62 -2.13 -11.17
N ARG A 176 6.73 -1.15 -11.29
CA ARG A 176 6.07 -0.46 -10.17
C ARG A 176 4.69 -1.02 -9.87
N TYR A 177 3.95 -1.44 -10.90
CA TYR A 177 2.59 -1.98 -10.77
C TYR A 177 2.63 -3.48 -11.01
N ARG A 178 2.68 -4.26 -9.94
CA ARG A 178 2.73 -5.71 -10.05
C ARG A 178 2.32 -6.46 -8.79
N VAL A 179 1.96 -7.71 -9.02
CA VAL A 179 1.56 -8.68 -8.02
C VAL A 179 2.57 -9.81 -8.00
N GLU A 180 3.07 -10.20 -6.82
CA GLU A 180 4.17 -11.15 -6.67
C GLU A 180 3.86 -12.19 -5.59
N VAL A 181 4.18 -13.46 -5.89
CA VAL A 181 4.15 -14.53 -4.91
C VAL A 181 5.40 -14.47 -4.04
N SER A 182 5.20 -14.44 -2.74
CA SER A 182 6.29 -14.46 -1.77
C SER A 182 6.67 -15.89 -1.38
N PRO A 183 7.94 -16.24 -1.38
CA PRO A 183 8.41 -17.51 -0.84
C PRO A 183 8.56 -17.48 0.69
N VAL A 184 8.46 -16.31 1.32
CA VAL A 184 8.58 -16.19 2.78
C VAL A 184 7.22 -16.24 3.45
N GLN A 185 7.22 -16.57 4.75
CA GLN A 185 5.99 -16.70 5.52
C GLN A 185 5.27 -15.38 5.69
N HIS A 186 3.93 -15.45 5.82
CA HIS A 186 3.03 -14.33 6.03
C HIS A 186 3.57 -13.25 6.98
N SER A 187 4.01 -13.65 8.17
CA SER A 187 4.49 -12.71 9.21
C SER A 187 5.80 -11.99 8.86
N GLN A 188 6.50 -12.42 7.83
CA GLN A 188 7.82 -11.88 7.44
C GLN A 188 7.75 -10.97 6.21
N ILE A 189 6.68 -11.06 5.41
CA ILE A 189 6.59 -10.37 4.12
C ILE A 189 6.77 -8.86 4.28
N ALA A 190 5.95 -8.22 5.11
CA ALA A 190 6.01 -6.77 5.30
C ALA A 190 7.38 -6.33 5.83
N ARG A 191 7.91 -7.05 6.83
CA ARG A 191 9.20 -6.74 7.44
C ARG A 191 10.35 -6.82 6.44
N ARG A 192 10.27 -7.74 5.48
CA ARG A 192 11.29 -7.92 4.47
C ARG A 192 11.14 -6.93 3.32
N CYS A 193 9.94 -6.78 2.79
CA CYS A 193 9.71 -6.05 1.55
C CYS A 193 9.55 -4.54 1.72
N LEU A 194 8.95 -4.08 2.84
CA LEU A 194 8.66 -2.67 3.04
C LEU A 194 9.90 -1.78 3.02
N PRO A 195 11.03 -2.10 3.68
CA PRO A 195 12.22 -1.27 3.61
C PRO A 195 12.75 -1.09 2.19
N GLU A 196 12.77 -2.16 1.39
CA GLU A 196 13.23 -2.13 0.01
C GLU A 196 12.30 -1.28 -0.86
N LEU A 197 10.97 -1.44 -0.73
CA LEU A 197 9.98 -0.63 -1.44
C LEU A 197 10.03 0.85 -1.04
N LEU A 198 10.30 1.16 0.21
CA LEU A 198 10.51 2.53 0.64
C LEU A 198 11.79 3.14 0.05
N ALA A 199 12.80 2.36 -0.26
CA ALA A 199 13.99 2.81 -0.96
C ALA A 199 13.76 3.01 -2.46
N GLY A 200 12.98 2.11 -3.10
CA GLY A 200 12.60 2.19 -4.51
C GLY A 200 11.40 1.32 -4.85
N SER A 201 10.33 1.91 -5.37
CA SER A 201 9.07 1.20 -5.67
C SER A 201 9.15 0.19 -6.82
N ASP A 202 10.21 0.26 -7.62
CA ASP A 202 10.49 -0.61 -8.77
C ASP A 202 11.49 -1.73 -8.46
N VAL A 203 11.83 -1.94 -7.19
CA VAL A 203 12.81 -2.94 -6.75
C VAL A 203 12.38 -4.36 -7.11
N ASP A 204 13.34 -5.18 -7.52
CA ASP A 204 13.21 -6.63 -7.62
C ASP A 204 13.75 -7.27 -6.33
N PHE A 205 12.90 -8.05 -5.65
CA PHE A 205 13.30 -8.66 -4.40
C PHE A 205 14.28 -9.81 -4.61
N ASP A 206 15.39 -9.77 -3.89
CA ASP A 206 16.29 -10.91 -3.77
C ASP A 206 15.79 -11.87 -2.68
N TRP A 207 15.03 -12.86 -3.08
CA TRP A 207 14.45 -13.84 -2.19
C TRP A 207 15.46 -14.87 -1.64
N SER A 208 16.70 -14.82 -2.04
CA SER A 208 17.75 -15.73 -1.58
C SER A 208 18.37 -15.34 -0.22
N ARG A 209 18.07 -14.14 0.26
CA ARG A 209 18.59 -13.59 1.51
C ARG A 209 17.68 -13.84 2.68
#